data_34b15b5266eb41fa90c110a24c9d36f7
#
_entry.id   34b15b5266eb41fa90c110a24c9d36f7
#
_cell.length_a   1.000
_cell.length_b   1.000
_cell.length_c   1.000
_cell.angle_alpha   90.00
_cell.angle_beta   90.00
_cell.angle_gamma   90.00
#
_symmetry.space_group_name_H-M   'P 1'
#
loop_
_entity.id
_entity.type
_entity.pdbx_description
1 polymer ?
#
loop_
_entity_poly.entity_id
_entity_poly.type
_entity_poly.pdbx_seq_one_letter_code
_entity_poly.pdbx_strand_id
1 'polypeptide(L)'
;ADMERAVQAANFGAFMHQGQICMSVERVIVHEDIYDEFVEKFIPRVKKLTVGDSSKKENILGPVINDRAAERIKRHFEDAKAKGATVLAGGDIDGRFISPTVFANVTPEMLLYQEESFGPVCSIFKVGSDEEAVRLANDSEYGLTAGVMSDDEGRALEIVNKLDTGNCHVNCSPVNDEPHVPFGGFKASGLGKHGGKWSMETFTETRWITLDRGHRHLPPVF
;
A
#
# COMPACT_ATOMS: atom_id res chain seq x y z
N ALA A 1 17.29 1.66 -10.15
CA ALA A 1 16.62 2.66 -9.30
C ALA A 1 17.63 3.37 -8.41
N ASP A 2 17.43 4.65 -8.15
CA ASP A 2 18.16 5.33 -7.09
C ASP A 2 17.86 4.62 -5.76
N MET A 3 18.86 3.92 -5.25
CA MET A 3 18.72 3.07 -4.06
C MET A 3 18.35 3.86 -2.80
N GLU A 4 18.94 5.05 -2.61
CA GLU A 4 18.65 5.88 -1.45
C GLU A 4 17.19 6.37 -1.46
N ARG A 5 16.71 6.76 -2.62
CA ARG A 5 15.31 7.17 -2.83
C ARG A 5 14.34 6.00 -2.65
N ALA A 6 14.69 4.81 -3.16
CA ALA A 6 13.88 3.61 -2.99
C ALA A 6 13.75 3.20 -1.52
N VAL A 7 14.86 3.18 -0.79
CA VAL A 7 14.87 2.90 0.65
C VAL A 7 14.08 3.95 1.45
N GLN A 8 14.21 5.23 1.09
CA GLN A 8 13.46 6.30 1.74
C GLN A 8 11.95 6.17 1.49
N ALA A 9 11.55 5.90 0.24
CA ALA A 9 10.14 5.73 -0.14
C ALA A 9 9.51 4.53 0.57
N ALA A 10 10.21 3.40 0.65
CA ALA A 10 9.76 2.21 1.37
C ALA A 10 9.64 2.47 2.87
N ASN A 11 10.64 3.13 3.49
CA ASN A 11 10.61 3.44 4.92
C ASN A 11 9.44 4.39 5.27
N PHE A 12 9.27 5.44 4.49
CA PHE A 12 8.15 6.38 4.65
C PHE A 12 6.81 5.66 4.45
N GLY A 13 6.67 4.91 3.35
CA GLY A 13 5.44 4.23 2.99
C GLY A 13 5.00 3.17 4.00
N ALA A 14 5.95 2.44 4.60
CA ALA A 14 5.62 1.36 5.54
C ALA A 14 5.34 1.87 6.97
N PHE A 15 5.98 2.96 7.40
CA PHE A 15 5.98 3.32 8.82
C PHE A 15 5.35 4.66 9.15
N MET A 16 5.07 5.52 8.17
CA MET A 16 4.34 6.74 8.41
C MET A 16 3.02 6.45 9.13
N HIS A 17 2.73 7.24 10.17
CA HIS A 17 1.51 7.11 10.97
C HIS A 17 1.30 5.67 11.52
N GLN A 18 2.39 5.02 11.94
CA GLN A 18 2.41 3.64 12.46
C GLN A 18 1.89 2.60 11.45
N GLY A 19 2.02 2.86 10.14
CA GLY A 19 1.45 1.99 9.10
C GLY A 19 -0.08 1.96 9.05
N GLN A 20 -0.76 2.91 9.73
CA GLN A 20 -2.21 2.98 9.80
C GLN A 20 -2.78 3.92 8.72
N ILE A 21 -2.34 3.75 7.50
CA ILE A 21 -2.82 4.45 6.31
C ILE A 21 -3.20 3.39 5.28
N CYS A 22 -4.34 3.51 4.63
CA CYS A 22 -4.79 2.54 3.61
C CYS A 22 -3.80 2.39 2.43
N MET A 23 -2.92 3.36 2.22
CA MET A 23 -1.84 3.36 1.23
C MET A 23 -0.51 2.85 1.79
N SER A 24 -0.45 2.41 3.07
CA SER A 24 0.81 1.94 3.67
C SER A 24 1.38 0.74 2.92
N VAL A 25 2.71 0.71 2.83
CA VAL A 25 3.44 -0.36 2.15
C VAL A 25 3.56 -1.57 3.07
N GLU A 26 2.80 -2.61 2.79
CA GLU A 26 2.90 -3.90 3.50
C GLU A 26 3.78 -4.91 2.76
N ARG A 27 3.94 -4.78 1.43
CA ARG A 27 4.81 -5.61 0.59
C ARG A 27 5.88 -4.76 -0.07
N VAL A 28 7.14 -5.07 0.21
CA VAL A 28 8.33 -4.50 -0.45
C VAL A 28 8.92 -5.58 -1.33
N ILE A 29 8.79 -5.44 -2.65
CA ILE A 29 9.23 -6.44 -3.62
C ILE A 29 10.53 -5.93 -4.26
N VAL A 30 11.61 -6.69 -4.13
CA VAL A 30 12.96 -6.27 -4.54
C VAL A 30 13.56 -7.31 -5.47
N HIS A 31 14.07 -6.85 -6.62
CA HIS A 31 14.79 -7.70 -7.58
C HIS A 31 16.05 -8.28 -6.93
N GLU A 32 16.37 -9.54 -7.22
CA GLU A 32 17.46 -10.27 -6.57
C GLU A 32 18.82 -9.60 -6.72
N ASP A 33 19.09 -8.94 -7.85
CA ASP A 33 20.37 -8.27 -8.12
C ASP A 33 20.66 -7.11 -7.14
N ILE A 34 19.64 -6.53 -6.54
CA ILE A 34 19.75 -5.37 -5.64
C ILE A 34 19.21 -5.64 -4.24
N TYR A 35 18.75 -6.87 -3.98
CA TYR A 35 18.10 -7.23 -2.73
C TYR A 35 19.01 -7.03 -1.51
N ASP A 36 20.23 -7.53 -1.58
CA ASP A 36 21.16 -7.49 -0.45
C ASP A 36 21.58 -6.04 -0.13
N GLU A 37 21.86 -5.22 -1.17
CA GLU A 37 22.15 -3.79 -1.00
C GLU A 37 20.95 -3.04 -0.41
N PHE A 38 19.73 -3.34 -0.89
CA PHE A 38 18.51 -2.73 -0.39
C PHE A 38 18.32 -3.04 1.11
N VAL A 39 18.43 -4.31 1.51
CA VAL A 39 18.29 -4.76 2.90
C VAL A 39 19.34 -4.11 3.79
N GLU A 40 20.61 -4.07 3.34
CA GLU A 40 21.73 -3.45 4.09
C GLU A 40 21.44 -1.97 4.38
N LYS A 41 20.83 -1.24 3.47
CA LYS A 41 20.50 0.18 3.64
C LYS A 41 19.16 0.41 4.36
N PHE A 42 18.17 -0.44 4.12
CA PHE A 42 16.82 -0.30 4.67
C PHE A 42 16.74 -0.62 6.17
N ILE A 43 17.27 -1.77 6.58
CA ILE A 43 17.15 -2.24 7.96
C ILE A 43 17.75 -1.26 9.00
N PRO A 44 18.93 -0.66 8.81
CA PRO A 44 19.44 0.34 9.75
C PRO A 44 18.55 1.59 9.85
N ARG A 45 17.84 1.98 8.78
CA ARG A 45 16.89 3.10 8.84
C ARG A 45 15.65 2.76 9.65
N VAL A 46 15.11 1.56 9.45
CA VAL A 46 13.98 1.06 10.26
C VAL A 46 14.34 1.02 11.74
N LYS A 47 15.51 0.53 12.10
CA LYS A 47 16.01 0.46 13.50
C LYS A 47 16.22 1.82 14.16
N LYS A 48 16.30 2.91 13.39
CA LYS A 48 16.41 4.29 13.93
C LYS A 48 15.04 4.92 14.24
N LEU A 49 13.94 4.30 13.84
CA LEU A 49 12.60 4.80 14.13
C LEU A 49 12.26 4.54 15.59
N THR A 50 12.13 5.59 16.36
CA THR A 50 11.79 5.53 17.78
C THR A 50 10.30 5.39 18.00
N VAL A 51 9.90 4.58 18.97
CA VAL A 51 8.49 4.34 19.34
C VAL A 51 8.26 4.81 20.76
N GLY A 52 7.16 5.50 21.00
CA GLY A 52 6.81 5.94 22.35
C GLY A 52 5.67 6.96 22.38
N ASP A 53 5.58 7.68 23.49
CA ASP A 53 4.60 8.74 23.67
C ASP A 53 4.72 9.80 22.57
N SER A 54 3.66 9.96 21.79
CA SER A 54 3.60 10.88 20.65
C SER A 54 3.63 12.38 21.03
N SER A 55 3.47 12.70 22.31
CA SER A 55 3.69 14.07 22.80
C SER A 55 5.17 14.48 22.85
N LYS A 56 6.06 13.50 22.79
CA LYS A 56 7.52 13.67 22.85
C LYS A 56 8.09 13.69 21.43
N LYS A 57 8.78 14.77 21.08
CA LYS A 57 9.32 15.00 19.71
C LYS A 57 10.37 13.98 19.26
N GLU A 58 11.04 13.32 20.17
CA GLU A 58 12.01 12.27 19.90
C GLU A 58 11.37 10.96 19.40
N ASN A 59 10.07 10.75 19.63
CA ASN A 59 9.36 9.58 19.14
C ASN A 59 8.74 9.84 17.77
N ILE A 60 9.14 9.00 16.81
CA ILE A 60 8.67 9.09 15.42
C ILE A 60 7.32 8.37 15.28
N LEU A 61 7.18 7.22 15.96
CA LEU A 61 5.95 6.43 15.97
C LEU A 61 5.30 6.50 17.35
N GLY A 62 3.99 6.72 17.36
CA GLY A 62 3.14 6.62 18.53
C GLY A 62 2.55 5.22 18.69
N PRO A 63 1.53 5.06 19.57
CA PRO A 63 0.79 3.81 19.72
C PRO A 63 -0.16 3.59 18.54
N VAL A 64 -0.50 2.33 18.26
CA VAL A 64 -1.62 2.02 17.36
C VAL A 64 -2.95 2.42 18.00
N ILE A 65 -3.99 2.58 17.18
CA ILE A 65 -5.25 3.24 17.55
C ILE A 65 -5.96 2.62 18.77
N ASN A 66 -5.91 1.30 18.94
CA ASN A 66 -6.57 0.60 20.05
C ASN A 66 -5.98 -0.80 20.25
N ASP A 67 -6.42 -1.47 21.32
CA ASP A 67 -5.94 -2.80 21.71
C ASP A 67 -6.32 -3.87 20.67
N ARG A 68 -7.47 -3.75 20.00
CA ARG A 68 -7.87 -4.66 18.92
C ARG A 68 -6.89 -4.63 17.74
N ALA A 69 -6.38 -3.45 17.40
CA ALA A 69 -5.35 -3.31 16.37
C ALA A 69 -4.03 -3.96 16.82
N ALA A 70 -3.63 -3.74 18.07
CA ALA A 70 -2.43 -4.37 18.63
C ALA A 70 -2.53 -5.91 18.66
N GLU A 71 -3.66 -6.47 19.07
CA GLU A 71 -3.90 -7.91 19.08
C GLU A 71 -3.90 -8.53 17.67
N ARG A 72 -4.46 -7.84 16.67
CA ARG A 72 -4.39 -8.29 15.26
C ARG A 72 -2.95 -8.38 14.81
N ILE A 73 -2.15 -7.32 15.00
CA ILE A 73 -0.75 -7.28 14.60
C ILE A 73 0.06 -8.35 15.34
N LYS A 74 -0.19 -8.52 16.63
CA LYS A 74 0.43 -9.58 17.44
C LYS A 74 0.15 -10.96 16.86
N ARG A 75 -1.10 -11.28 16.53
CA ARG A 75 -1.50 -12.53 15.87
C ARG A 75 -0.75 -12.74 14.56
N HIS A 76 -0.60 -11.69 13.74
CA HIS A 76 0.16 -11.77 12.49
C HIS A 76 1.64 -12.07 12.73
N PHE A 77 2.25 -11.44 13.75
CA PHE A 77 3.66 -11.71 14.10
C PHE A 77 3.89 -13.13 14.62
N GLU A 78 3.00 -13.61 15.48
CA GLU A 78 3.06 -14.98 16.03
C GLU A 78 2.88 -16.02 14.93
N ASP A 79 1.90 -15.84 14.04
CA ASP A 79 1.66 -16.73 12.89
C ASP A 79 2.88 -16.77 11.96
N ALA A 80 3.43 -15.63 11.59
CA ALA A 80 4.59 -15.54 10.70
C ALA A 80 5.82 -16.20 11.31
N LYS A 81 6.13 -15.92 12.60
CA LYS A 81 7.24 -16.54 13.32
C LYS A 81 7.06 -18.05 13.43
N ALA A 82 5.85 -18.53 13.76
CA ALA A 82 5.54 -19.97 13.88
C ALA A 82 5.70 -20.72 12.55
N LYS A 83 5.46 -20.03 11.42
CA LYS A 83 5.58 -20.58 10.06
C LYS A 83 6.97 -20.36 9.43
N GLY A 84 7.92 -19.80 10.18
CA GLY A 84 9.32 -19.71 9.75
C GLY A 84 9.72 -18.40 9.07
N ALA A 85 8.91 -17.34 9.12
CA ALA A 85 9.32 -16.02 8.68
C ALA A 85 10.48 -15.48 9.54
N THR A 86 11.37 -14.72 8.92
CA THR A 86 12.55 -14.14 9.59
C THR A 86 12.30 -12.68 9.93
N VAL A 87 12.49 -12.30 11.19
CA VAL A 87 12.45 -10.91 11.63
C VAL A 87 13.79 -10.25 11.34
N LEU A 88 13.82 -9.26 10.45
CA LEU A 88 15.04 -8.48 10.12
C LEU A 88 15.20 -7.25 11.01
N ALA A 89 14.09 -6.69 11.48
CA ALA A 89 14.06 -5.57 12.42
C ALA A 89 12.78 -5.60 13.25
N GLY A 90 12.82 -5.06 14.47
CA GLY A 90 11.66 -4.94 15.35
C GLY A 90 11.17 -6.27 15.89
N GLY A 91 9.87 -6.44 15.93
CA GLY A 91 9.20 -7.66 16.43
C GLY A 91 8.75 -7.56 17.89
N ASP A 92 8.95 -6.41 18.54
CA ASP A 92 8.55 -6.18 19.93
C ASP A 92 7.20 -5.48 19.98
N ILE A 93 6.38 -5.89 20.94
CA ILE A 93 5.05 -5.34 21.21
C ILE A 93 4.93 -5.09 22.71
N ASP A 94 4.69 -3.83 23.08
CA ASP A 94 4.40 -3.41 24.45
C ASP A 94 3.05 -2.68 24.47
N GLY A 95 1.99 -3.41 24.79
CA GLY A 95 0.63 -2.93 24.67
C GLY A 95 0.33 -2.44 23.24
N ARG A 96 0.05 -1.15 23.08
CA ARG A 96 -0.19 -0.50 21.79
C ARG A 96 1.06 0.07 21.11
N PHE A 97 2.21 0.01 21.78
CA PHE A 97 3.49 0.42 21.21
C PHE A 97 4.13 -0.76 20.50
N ILE A 98 4.19 -0.67 19.18
CA ILE A 98 4.70 -1.74 18.32
C ILE A 98 5.95 -1.23 17.61
N SER A 99 7.05 -1.94 17.75
CA SER A 99 8.29 -1.62 17.05
C SER A 99 8.10 -1.71 15.54
N PRO A 100 8.67 -0.76 14.75
CA PRO A 100 8.73 -0.90 13.30
C PRO A 100 9.35 -2.23 12.92
N THR A 101 8.60 -3.07 12.24
CA THR A 101 8.96 -4.47 12.04
C THR A 101 9.05 -4.81 10.56
N VAL A 102 10.12 -5.53 10.21
CA VAL A 102 10.35 -6.03 8.86
C VAL A 102 10.51 -7.54 8.91
N PHE A 103 9.67 -8.22 8.15
CA PHE A 103 9.77 -9.67 7.93
C PHE A 103 10.36 -9.99 6.56
N ALA A 104 11.11 -11.09 6.49
CA ALA A 104 11.51 -11.76 5.26
C ALA A 104 11.04 -13.21 5.28
N ASN A 105 11.09 -13.89 4.14
CA ASN A 105 10.65 -15.28 3.98
C ASN A 105 9.17 -15.49 4.35
N VAL A 106 8.35 -14.47 4.08
CA VAL A 106 6.89 -14.57 4.23
C VAL A 106 6.33 -15.37 3.07
N THR A 107 5.49 -16.37 3.38
CA THR A 107 4.87 -17.28 2.41
C THR A 107 3.36 -17.08 2.30
N PRO A 108 2.70 -17.54 1.23
CA PRO A 108 1.26 -17.36 1.03
C PRO A 108 0.36 -17.95 2.14
N GLU A 109 0.87 -18.87 2.95
CA GLU A 109 0.12 -19.47 4.06
C GLU A 109 0.11 -18.62 5.33
N MET A 110 0.88 -17.52 5.35
CA MET A 110 1.02 -16.63 6.52
C MET A 110 -0.03 -15.51 6.50
N LEU A 111 -0.47 -15.10 7.69
CA LEU A 111 -1.42 -13.98 7.81
C LEU A 111 -0.85 -12.67 7.29
N LEU A 112 0.46 -12.42 7.47
CA LEU A 112 1.15 -11.25 6.89
C LEU A 112 1.11 -11.19 5.35
N TYR A 113 0.85 -12.33 4.68
CA TYR A 113 0.68 -12.37 3.24
C TYR A 113 -0.77 -12.14 2.83
N GLN A 114 -1.72 -12.72 3.57
CA GLN A 114 -3.12 -12.80 3.19
C GLN A 114 -3.95 -11.63 3.68
N GLU A 115 -3.70 -11.15 4.91
CA GLU A 115 -4.51 -10.14 5.58
C GLU A 115 -3.78 -8.79 5.65
N GLU A 116 -4.53 -7.69 5.58
CA GLU A 116 -4.03 -6.34 5.86
C GLU A 116 -3.70 -6.21 7.35
N SER A 117 -2.43 -5.86 7.66
CA SER A 117 -1.97 -5.70 9.04
C SER A 117 -2.41 -4.37 9.64
N PHE A 118 -2.39 -3.31 8.85
CA PHE A 118 -2.70 -1.94 9.27
C PHE A 118 -1.92 -1.51 10.52
N GLY A 119 -0.60 -1.69 10.46
CA GLY A 119 0.33 -1.48 11.55
C GLY A 119 1.75 -1.22 11.05
N PRO A 120 2.71 -0.95 11.96
CA PRO A 120 4.09 -0.63 11.59
C PRO A 120 4.88 -1.89 11.19
N VAL A 121 4.44 -2.55 10.15
CA VAL A 121 5.04 -3.80 9.64
C VAL A 121 5.03 -3.84 8.13
N CYS A 122 6.11 -4.35 7.55
CA CYS A 122 6.15 -4.72 6.14
C CYS A 122 6.93 -6.03 5.95
N SER A 123 6.65 -6.69 4.82
CA SER A 123 7.33 -7.90 4.39
C SER A 123 8.19 -7.61 3.17
N ILE A 124 9.45 -8.08 3.17
CA ILE A 124 10.36 -7.98 2.03
C ILE A 124 10.36 -9.30 1.26
N PHE A 125 10.16 -9.19 -0.05
CA PHE A 125 10.16 -10.31 -0.99
C PHE A 125 11.29 -10.15 -2.00
N LYS A 126 12.02 -11.24 -2.25
CA LYS A 126 13.07 -11.32 -3.27
C LYS A 126 12.48 -11.96 -4.52
N VAL A 127 12.67 -11.34 -5.68
CA VAL A 127 12.16 -11.84 -6.97
C VAL A 127 13.25 -11.82 -8.03
N GLY A 128 13.19 -12.74 -9.00
CA GLY A 128 14.16 -12.89 -10.07
C GLY A 128 13.78 -12.17 -11.38
N SER A 129 12.55 -11.64 -11.49
CA SER A 129 12.09 -10.94 -12.70
C SER A 129 10.94 -9.97 -12.45
N ASP A 130 10.69 -9.10 -13.45
CA ASP A 130 9.55 -8.16 -13.42
C ASP A 130 8.22 -8.91 -13.45
N GLU A 131 8.13 -10.01 -14.19
CA GLU A 131 6.92 -10.84 -14.26
C GLU A 131 6.60 -11.48 -12.89
N GLU A 132 7.63 -11.91 -12.18
CA GLU A 132 7.48 -12.42 -10.82
C GLU A 132 7.03 -11.33 -9.86
N ALA A 133 7.63 -10.13 -9.95
CA ALA A 133 7.25 -8.98 -9.16
C ALA A 133 5.78 -8.59 -9.36
N VAL A 134 5.33 -8.51 -10.62
CA VAL A 134 3.93 -8.22 -10.98
C VAL A 134 3.00 -9.30 -10.45
N ARG A 135 3.33 -10.58 -10.64
CA ARG A 135 2.53 -11.69 -10.13
C ARG A 135 2.37 -11.61 -8.62
N LEU A 136 3.47 -11.40 -7.90
CA LEU A 136 3.45 -11.28 -6.44
C LEU A 136 2.67 -10.05 -5.96
N ALA A 137 2.81 -8.92 -6.64
CA ALA A 137 2.07 -7.70 -6.31
C ALA A 137 0.56 -7.88 -6.51
N ASN A 138 0.15 -8.62 -7.55
CA ASN A 138 -1.25 -8.87 -7.88
C ASN A 138 -1.87 -10.03 -7.09
N ASP A 139 -1.06 -10.86 -6.44
CA ASP A 139 -1.52 -12.00 -5.63
C ASP A 139 -2.04 -11.53 -4.26
N SER A 140 -3.15 -10.83 -4.31
CA SER A 140 -3.87 -10.28 -3.15
C SER A 140 -5.33 -10.02 -3.52
N GLU A 141 -6.22 -10.10 -2.56
CA GLU A 141 -7.60 -9.64 -2.72
C GLU A 141 -7.71 -8.11 -2.77
N TYR A 142 -6.67 -7.39 -2.36
CA TYR A 142 -6.60 -5.93 -2.35
C TYR A 142 -5.95 -5.37 -3.62
N GLY A 143 -6.23 -4.10 -3.91
CA GLY A 143 -5.66 -3.39 -5.05
C GLY A 143 -5.86 -1.89 -4.94
N LEU A 144 -5.38 -1.25 -3.86
CA LEU A 144 -5.53 0.19 -3.68
C LEU A 144 -4.44 0.98 -4.39
N THR A 145 -3.19 0.75 -4.00
CA THR A 145 -2.07 1.55 -4.49
C THR A 145 -0.79 0.73 -4.60
N ALA A 146 0.10 1.13 -5.52
CA ALA A 146 1.43 0.58 -5.66
C ALA A 146 2.45 1.67 -6.03
N GLY A 147 3.71 1.44 -5.66
CA GLY A 147 4.85 2.25 -6.08
C GLY A 147 5.87 1.40 -6.84
N VAL A 148 6.38 1.89 -7.96
CA VAL A 148 7.43 1.24 -8.74
C VAL A 148 8.65 2.16 -8.81
N MET A 149 9.80 1.65 -8.38
CA MET A 149 11.07 2.39 -8.36
C MET A 149 12.00 1.85 -9.47
N SER A 150 12.33 2.69 -10.45
CA SER A 150 13.22 2.33 -11.55
C SER A 150 13.90 3.57 -12.14
N ASP A 151 15.14 3.46 -12.60
CA ASP A 151 15.81 4.51 -13.39
C ASP A 151 15.32 4.52 -14.84
N ASP A 152 14.77 3.39 -15.30
CA ASP A 152 14.10 3.28 -16.59
C ASP A 152 12.58 3.53 -16.40
N GLU A 153 12.13 4.74 -16.76
CA GLU A 153 10.73 5.13 -16.66
C GLU A 153 9.82 4.33 -17.60
N GLY A 154 10.33 3.92 -18.78
CA GLY A 154 9.59 3.07 -19.73
C GLY A 154 9.28 1.72 -19.11
N ARG A 155 10.29 1.05 -18.54
CA ARG A 155 10.14 -0.21 -17.79
C ARG A 155 9.18 -0.04 -16.59
N ALA A 156 9.30 1.06 -15.85
CA ALA A 156 8.39 1.32 -14.72
C ALA A 156 6.94 1.42 -15.17
N LEU A 157 6.67 2.12 -16.28
CA LEU A 157 5.32 2.26 -16.84
C LEU A 157 4.78 0.93 -17.37
N GLU A 158 5.62 0.07 -17.98
CA GLU A 158 5.21 -1.27 -18.39
C GLU A 158 4.80 -2.14 -17.21
N ILE A 159 5.52 -2.04 -16.08
CA ILE A 159 5.17 -2.74 -14.84
C ILE A 159 3.85 -2.20 -14.28
N VAL A 160 3.74 -0.87 -14.12
CA VAL A 160 2.53 -0.20 -13.60
C VAL A 160 1.27 -0.61 -14.36
N ASN A 161 1.34 -0.70 -15.70
CA ASN A 161 0.21 -1.09 -16.54
C ASN A 161 -0.25 -2.55 -16.34
N LYS A 162 0.55 -3.37 -15.66
CA LYS A 162 0.22 -4.77 -15.34
C LYS A 162 -0.24 -4.97 -13.90
N LEU A 163 -0.21 -3.91 -13.08
CA LEU A 163 -0.63 -3.98 -11.67
C LEU A 163 -2.13 -3.79 -11.52
N ASP A 164 -2.76 -4.66 -10.74
CA ASP A 164 -4.19 -4.63 -10.42
C ASP A 164 -4.47 -3.66 -9.25
N THR A 165 -4.03 -2.41 -9.38
CA THR A 165 -4.22 -1.37 -8.36
C THR A 165 -4.87 -0.13 -8.94
N GLY A 166 -5.68 0.53 -8.12
CA GLY A 166 -6.42 1.71 -8.54
C GLY A 166 -5.55 2.97 -8.66
N ASN A 167 -4.41 3.00 -7.97
CA ASN A 167 -3.44 4.10 -8.00
C ASN A 167 -2.04 3.51 -8.13
N CYS A 168 -1.22 4.12 -8.98
CA CYS A 168 0.16 3.71 -9.18
C CYS A 168 1.08 4.92 -9.23
N HIS A 169 2.26 4.78 -8.64
CA HIS A 169 3.25 5.85 -8.53
C HIS A 169 4.60 5.36 -9.05
N VAL A 170 5.22 6.16 -9.91
CA VAL A 170 6.57 5.87 -10.41
C VAL A 170 7.57 6.75 -9.69
N ASN A 171 8.61 6.13 -9.13
CA ASN A 171 9.70 6.79 -8.41
C ASN A 171 9.28 7.63 -7.20
N CYS A 172 8.18 7.26 -6.56
CA CYS A 172 7.75 7.84 -5.27
C CYS A 172 7.01 6.80 -4.41
N SER A 173 6.77 7.16 -3.14
CA SER A 173 6.00 6.31 -2.23
C SER A 173 4.54 6.22 -2.68
N PRO A 174 3.87 5.07 -2.52
CA PRO A 174 2.43 4.95 -2.76
C PRO A 174 1.56 5.71 -1.73
N VAL A 175 2.13 6.16 -0.62
CA VAL A 175 1.47 7.08 0.31
C VAL A 175 1.50 8.47 -0.27
N ASN A 176 0.65 8.69 -1.26
CA ASN A 176 0.53 9.93 -2.01
C ASN A 176 -0.89 10.08 -2.57
N ASP A 177 -1.57 11.17 -2.27
CA ASP A 177 -2.91 11.48 -2.73
C ASP A 177 -3.04 12.97 -3.01
N GLU A 178 -3.88 13.31 -3.99
CA GLU A 178 -4.16 14.67 -4.40
C GLU A 178 -5.68 14.87 -4.55
N PRO A 179 -6.26 15.98 -4.07
CA PRO A 179 -7.71 16.14 -4.01
C PRO A 179 -8.40 16.18 -5.39
N HIS A 180 -7.67 16.38 -6.46
CA HIS A 180 -8.20 16.53 -7.82
C HIS A 180 -8.01 15.28 -8.70
N VAL A 181 -7.36 14.23 -8.19
CA VAL A 181 -7.12 12.97 -8.92
C VAL A 181 -8.12 11.87 -8.55
N PRO A 182 -8.31 10.85 -9.40
CA PRO A 182 -9.27 9.77 -9.14
C PRO A 182 -8.69 8.76 -8.16
N PHE A 183 -8.86 8.99 -6.87
CA PHE A 183 -8.45 8.05 -5.83
C PHE A 183 -9.49 6.94 -5.65
N GLY A 184 -9.06 5.69 -5.58
CA GLY A 184 -9.91 4.53 -5.28
C GLY A 184 -9.25 3.22 -5.64
N GLY A 185 -9.70 2.12 -5.02
CA GLY A 185 -9.14 0.79 -5.18
C GLY A 185 -9.75 -0.02 -6.32
N PHE A 186 -9.09 -1.15 -6.58
CA PHE A 186 -9.60 -2.29 -7.35
C PHE A 186 -9.85 -3.45 -6.38
N LYS A 187 -10.48 -4.52 -6.86
CA LYS A 187 -10.77 -5.73 -6.08
C LYS A 187 -11.51 -5.38 -4.77
N ALA A 188 -11.14 -6.01 -3.64
CA ALA A 188 -11.75 -5.75 -2.33
C ALA A 188 -11.40 -4.38 -1.73
N SER A 189 -10.42 -3.65 -2.28
CA SER A 189 -10.07 -2.31 -1.81
C SER A 189 -11.11 -1.24 -2.11
N GLY A 190 -12.08 -1.47 -2.98
CA GLY A 190 -13.20 -0.57 -3.15
C GLY A 190 -13.84 -0.58 -4.53
N LEU A 191 -14.93 0.17 -4.63
CA LEU A 191 -15.71 0.38 -5.86
C LEU A 191 -15.69 1.85 -6.24
N GLY A 192 -15.49 2.12 -7.52
CA GLY A 192 -15.48 3.49 -8.04
C GLY A 192 -14.25 4.30 -7.63
N LYS A 193 -14.35 5.60 -7.85
CA LYS A 193 -13.31 6.59 -7.58
C LYS A 193 -13.91 7.82 -6.92
N HIS A 194 -13.14 8.50 -6.09
CA HIS A 194 -13.46 9.81 -5.57
C HIS A 194 -12.31 10.80 -5.83
N GLY A 195 -12.48 12.06 -5.47
CA GLY A 195 -11.58 13.15 -5.84
C GLY A 195 -12.05 13.87 -7.12
N GLY A 196 -11.87 15.18 -7.20
CA GLY A 196 -12.22 16.00 -8.35
C GLY A 196 -13.62 15.73 -8.93
N LYS A 197 -13.69 15.53 -10.24
CA LYS A 197 -14.96 15.28 -10.96
C LYS A 197 -15.63 13.95 -10.59
N TRP A 198 -14.87 12.94 -10.20
CA TRP A 198 -15.41 11.62 -9.82
C TRP A 198 -16.24 11.67 -8.56
N SER A 199 -15.90 12.53 -7.59
CA SER A 199 -16.76 12.80 -6.43
C SER A 199 -18.08 13.46 -6.87
N MET A 200 -18.03 14.40 -7.81
CA MET A 200 -19.25 15.03 -8.32
C MET A 200 -20.16 14.00 -8.99
N GLU A 201 -19.60 13.11 -9.81
CA GLU A 201 -20.35 12.03 -10.46
C GLU A 201 -20.99 11.07 -9.45
N THR A 202 -20.27 10.76 -8.35
CA THR A 202 -20.75 9.86 -7.27
C THR A 202 -21.90 10.46 -6.48
N PHE A 203 -21.90 11.77 -6.22
CA PHE A 203 -22.89 12.45 -5.39
C PHE A 203 -23.99 13.17 -6.18
N THR A 204 -24.06 12.97 -7.50
CA THR A 204 -25.08 13.57 -8.36
C THR A 204 -25.76 12.51 -9.21
N GLU A 205 -27.02 12.80 -9.57
CA GLU A 205 -27.81 11.97 -10.48
C GLU A 205 -27.94 12.63 -11.85
N THR A 206 -27.72 11.85 -12.90
CA THR A 206 -27.92 12.33 -14.27
C THR A 206 -29.39 12.28 -14.64
N ARG A 207 -29.97 13.41 -15.04
CA ARG A 207 -31.35 13.52 -15.52
C ARG A 207 -31.35 13.95 -16.98
N TRP A 208 -32.03 13.19 -17.84
CA TRP A 208 -32.33 13.60 -19.18
C TRP A 208 -33.66 14.38 -19.20
N ILE A 209 -33.61 15.62 -19.72
CA ILE A 209 -34.81 16.46 -19.93
C ILE A 209 -34.93 16.76 -21.39
N THR A 210 -36.07 16.41 -21.99
CA THR A 210 -36.41 16.77 -23.37
C THR A 210 -37.43 17.91 -23.32
N LEU A 211 -37.11 19.01 -24.01
CA LEU A 211 -38.03 20.12 -24.22
C LEU A 211 -38.40 20.14 -25.68
N ASP A 212 -39.65 19.73 -25.99
CA ASP A 212 -40.20 19.86 -27.33
C ASP A 212 -40.99 21.18 -27.45
N ARG A 213 -40.64 21.98 -28.45
CA ARG A 213 -41.31 23.24 -28.78
C ARG A 213 -42.22 23.11 -30.01
N GLY A 214 -42.78 21.91 -30.23
CA GLY A 214 -43.70 21.63 -31.35
C GLY A 214 -43.02 21.30 -32.66
N HIS A 215 -41.73 20.96 -32.64
CA HIS A 215 -41.00 20.57 -33.85
C HIS A 215 -40.90 19.05 -34.07
N ARG A 216 -41.27 18.27 -33.06
CA ARG A 216 -41.20 16.82 -33.14
C ARG A 216 -42.51 16.27 -33.72
N HIS A 217 -42.41 15.61 -34.88
CA HIS A 217 -43.52 14.89 -35.46
C HIS A 217 -43.75 13.59 -34.68
N LEU A 218 -44.92 13.45 -34.06
CA LEU A 218 -45.31 12.22 -33.40
C LEU A 218 -46.09 11.33 -34.38
N PRO A 219 -45.71 10.04 -34.55
CA PRO A 219 -46.50 9.14 -35.38
C PRO A 219 -47.90 8.91 -34.78
N PRO A 220 -48.90 8.65 -35.60
CA PRO A 220 -50.23 8.35 -35.09
C PRO A 220 -50.19 7.07 -34.24
N VAL A 221 -50.86 7.12 -33.09
CA VAL A 221 -51.10 5.93 -32.27
C VAL A 221 -52.22 5.14 -32.87
N PHE A 222 -51.96 3.87 -33.18
CA PHE A 222 -52.98 2.95 -33.72
C PHE A 222 -53.74 2.26 -32.60
#